data_ae8a03dbf810b1a56f6bb06207d5bf4d
#
_entry.id   ae8a03dbf810b1a56f6bb06207d5bf4d
#
_cell.length_a   1.000
_cell.length_b   1.000
_cell.length_c   1.000
_cell.angle_alpha   90.00
_cell.angle_beta   90.00
_cell.angle_gamma   90.00
#
_symmetry.space_group_name_H-M   'P 1'
#
loop_
_entity.id
_entity.type
_entity.pdbx_description
1 polymer ?
#
loop_
_entity_poly.entity_id
_entity_poly.type
_entity_poly.pdbx_seq_one_letter_code
_entity_poly.pdbx_strand_id
1 'polypeptide(L)'
;AQRGFYDHGKYPFVFDPLFREEDSPAGFGYIDVMKDTQTAIDEMNHAMDENVKLAAKARYVLSDTAGVNEEELADFGKDIVHVVGRLTDDSFRPLQTNVLSGNCISYRDARVSELKEISGNRDVSQGGTTSGLTAASAIAALQEAGSKLSRDMLKSAYRTFAKECYLVIELMRQFYDEERVYRITGESGGVEYVPFSNAMLQAVPGGNVGGVQLGDHEPVFD
;
A
#
# COMPACT_ATOMS: atom_id res chain seq x y z
N ALA A 1 1.92 -44.70 10.75
CA ALA A 1 1.70 -43.30 10.38
C ALA A 1 1.46 -43.26 8.87
N GLN A 2 0.34 -42.69 8.39
CA GLN A 2 0.13 -42.43 6.98
C GLN A 2 1.19 -41.42 6.55
N ARG A 3 2.10 -41.82 5.66
CA ARG A 3 2.99 -40.87 4.97
C ARG A 3 2.14 -39.96 4.10
N GLY A 4 2.28 -38.64 4.28
CA GLY A 4 1.65 -37.67 3.39
C GLY A 4 2.13 -37.84 1.96
N PHE A 5 1.54 -37.12 1.01
CA PHE A 5 1.92 -37.13 -0.38
C PHE A 5 3.38 -36.60 -0.58
N TYR A 6 3.81 -35.70 0.27
CA TYR A 6 5.13 -35.06 0.23
C TYR A 6 6.04 -35.60 1.36
N ASP A 7 7.25 -35.98 1.02
CA ASP A 7 8.24 -36.51 1.98
C ASP A 7 8.66 -35.46 3.02
N HIS A 8 8.68 -34.18 2.64
CA HIS A 8 9.04 -33.08 3.55
C HIS A 8 8.01 -32.80 4.65
N GLY A 9 6.82 -33.40 4.61
CA GLY A 9 5.79 -33.31 5.64
C GLY A 9 5.19 -31.91 5.87
N LYS A 10 5.44 -30.96 4.96
CA LYS A 10 4.92 -29.59 5.01
C LYS A 10 3.84 -29.39 3.95
N TYR A 11 3.03 -28.36 4.09
CA TYR A 11 2.12 -27.94 3.03
C TYR A 11 2.90 -27.33 1.85
N PRO A 12 2.46 -27.53 0.59
CA PRO A 12 3.16 -27.06 -0.61
C PRO A 12 2.87 -25.59 -0.91
N PHE A 13 2.80 -24.75 0.12
CA PHE A 13 2.62 -23.31 -0.02
C PHE A 13 3.28 -22.59 1.16
N VAL A 14 3.66 -21.34 0.92
CA VAL A 14 4.29 -20.48 1.90
C VAL A 14 3.44 -19.22 2.04
N PHE A 15 3.17 -18.83 3.28
CA PHE A 15 2.52 -17.55 3.58
C PHE A 15 3.59 -16.46 3.72
N ASP A 16 3.34 -15.33 3.08
CA ASP A 16 4.15 -14.11 3.19
C ASP A 16 3.30 -12.95 3.71
N PRO A 17 2.88 -12.96 4.98
CA PRO A 17 2.17 -11.83 5.55
C PRO A 17 3.15 -10.67 5.76
N LEU A 18 2.77 -9.48 5.27
CA LEU A 18 3.53 -8.27 5.51
C LEU A 18 3.56 -7.91 6.99
N PHE A 19 2.40 -7.89 7.61
CA PHE A 19 2.22 -7.78 9.06
C PHE A 19 1.53 -9.03 9.58
N ARG A 20 2.08 -9.60 10.63
CA ARG A 20 1.54 -10.82 11.24
C ARG A 20 0.43 -10.46 12.19
N GLU A 21 -0.61 -11.25 12.15
CA GLU A 21 -1.74 -11.21 13.06
C GLU A 21 -1.79 -12.51 13.87
N GLU A 22 -2.13 -12.40 15.14
CA GLU A 22 -2.33 -13.57 15.98
C GLU A 22 -3.53 -14.37 15.46
N ASP A 23 -3.40 -15.67 15.39
CA ASP A 23 -4.43 -16.62 14.89
C ASP A 23 -4.76 -16.52 13.37
N SER A 24 -4.08 -15.69 12.59
CA SER A 24 -4.28 -15.61 11.15
C SER A 24 -2.98 -15.87 10.38
N PRO A 25 -2.95 -16.86 9.48
CA PRO A 25 -1.77 -17.08 8.63
C PRO A 25 -1.62 -16.02 7.53
N ALA A 26 -2.72 -15.34 7.18
CA ALA A 26 -2.72 -14.33 6.12
C ALA A 26 -2.18 -12.98 6.60
N GLY A 27 -2.37 -12.65 7.90
CA GLY A 27 -2.02 -11.34 8.43
C GLY A 27 -2.79 -10.19 7.76
N PHE A 28 -2.24 -8.99 7.81
CA PHE A 28 -2.82 -7.80 7.18
C PHE A 28 -1.78 -7.06 6.32
N GLY A 29 -2.29 -6.28 5.38
CA GLY A 29 -1.48 -5.54 4.42
C GLY A 29 -1.23 -4.10 4.84
N TYR A 30 -0.44 -3.41 4.03
CA TYR A 30 -0.10 -2.01 4.25
C TYR A 30 -1.29 -1.07 4.07
N ILE A 31 -2.18 -1.43 3.14
CA ILE A 31 -3.40 -0.66 2.86
C ILE A 31 -4.36 -0.74 4.05
N ASP A 32 -4.44 -1.87 4.73
CA ASP A 32 -5.33 -2.04 5.88
C ASP A 32 -4.99 -1.04 7.00
N VAL A 33 -3.71 -0.75 7.21
CA VAL A 33 -3.25 0.23 8.22
C VAL A 33 -3.62 1.66 7.83
N MET A 34 -3.67 1.97 6.53
CA MET A 34 -3.91 3.32 6.02
C MET A 34 -5.39 3.60 5.71
N LYS A 35 -6.21 2.56 5.63
CA LYS A 35 -7.59 2.62 5.14
C LYS A 35 -8.45 3.65 5.87
N ASP A 36 -8.42 3.65 7.19
CA ASP A 36 -9.27 4.53 7.99
C ASP A 36 -8.88 6.00 7.82
N THR A 37 -7.57 6.28 7.78
CA THR A 37 -7.06 7.64 7.52
C THR A 37 -7.40 8.11 6.11
N GLN A 38 -7.31 7.23 5.11
CA GLN A 38 -7.70 7.54 3.74
C GLN A 38 -9.20 7.80 3.63
N THR A 39 -10.04 6.98 4.27
CA THR A 39 -11.49 7.19 4.30
C THR A 39 -11.86 8.56 4.88
N ALA A 40 -11.23 8.96 5.99
CA ALA A 40 -11.46 10.26 6.59
C ALA A 40 -11.06 11.43 5.68
N ILE A 41 -9.98 11.28 4.90
CA ILE A 41 -9.55 12.27 3.89
C ILE A 41 -10.59 12.38 2.77
N ASP A 42 -11.09 11.24 2.27
CA ASP A 42 -12.05 11.20 1.17
C ASP A 42 -13.40 11.79 1.57
N GLU A 43 -13.89 11.48 2.77
CA GLU A 43 -15.11 12.08 3.33
C GLU A 43 -14.98 13.59 3.48
N MET A 44 -13.83 14.07 3.95
CA MET A 44 -13.58 15.50 4.09
C MET A 44 -13.49 16.19 2.73
N ASN A 45 -12.81 15.62 1.75
CA ASN A 45 -12.73 16.15 0.40
C ASN A 45 -14.14 16.23 -0.24
N HIS A 46 -14.96 15.19 -0.07
CA HIS A 46 -16.33 15.18 -0.55
C HIS A 46 -17.18 16.28 0.09
N ALA A 47 -17.11 16.45 1.40
CA ALA A 47 -17.81 17.53 2.11
C ALA A 47 -17.34 18.92 1.67
N MET A 48 -16.04 19.09 1.38
CA MET A 48 -15.48 20.33 0.84
C MET A 48 -16.02 20.61 -0.57
N ASP A 49 -16.04 19.62 -1.44
CA ASP A 49 -16.56 19.75 -2.82
C ASP A 49 -18.04 20.10 -2.82
N GLU A 50 -18.85 19.49 -1.96
CA GLU A 50 -20.25 19.82 -1.82
C GLU A 50 -20.47 21.25 -1.31
N ASN A 51 -19.69 21.66 -0.30
CA ASN A 51 -19.76 23.01 0.21
C ASN A 51 -19.38 24.04 -0.85
N VAL A 52 -18.34 23.81 -1.62
CA VAL A 52 -17.93 24.69 -2.74
C VAL A 52 -19.04 24.78 -3.79
N LYS A 53 -19.66 23.65 -4.17
CA LYS A 53 -20.78 23.64 -5.13
C LYS A 53 -21.99 24.41 -4.59
N LEU A 54 -22.30 24.29 -3.30
CA LEU A 54 -23.37 25.01 -2.66
C LEU A 54 -23.05 26.51 -2.53
N ALA A 55 -21.83 26.87 -2.19
CA ALA A 55 -21.40 28.26 -2.08
C ALA A 55 -21.32 28.98 -3.43
N ALA A 56 -20.99 28.23 -4.49
CA ALA A 56 -20.93 28.77 -5.86
C ALA A 56 -22.28 29.06 -6.47
N LYS A 57 -23.37 28.49 -5.91
CA LYS A 57 -24.74 28.72 -6.39
C LYS A 57 -25.44 29.73 -5.50
N ALA A 58 -25.81 30.88 -6.07
CA ALA A 58 -26.71 31.82 -5.41
C ALA A 58 -28.04 31.11 -5.12
N ARG A 59 -28.45 31.04 -3.89
CA ARG A 59 -29.73 30.46 -3.45
C ARG A 59 -30.53 31.54 -2.73
N TYR A 60 -31.82 31.54 -2.98
CA TYR A 60 -32.72 32.53 -2.38
C TYR A 60 -33.90 31.83 -1.73
N VAL A 61 -34.39 32.43 -0.68
CA VAL A 61 -35.64 32.06 -0.04
C VAL A 61 -36.69 33.10 -0.55
N LEU A 62 -37.71 32.58 -1.16
CA LEU A 62 -38.83 33.37 -1.68
C LEU A 62 -40.08 33.03 -0.88
N SER A 63 -40.86 34.04 -0.53
CA SER A 63 -42.21 33.84 -0.02
C SER A 63 -43.15 33.64 -1.19
N ASP A 64 -44.12 32.74 -1.08
CA ASP A 64 -45.16 32.51 -2.10
C ASP A 64 -45.93 33.80 -2.48
N THR A 65 -45.93 34.78 -1.57
CA THR A 65 -46.56 36.08 -1.75
C THR A 65 -45.67 37.17 -2.35
N ALA A 66 -44.39 36.81 -2.66
CA ALA A 66 -43.41 37.78 -3.15
C ALA A 66 -43.66 38.23 -4.59
N GLY A 67 -44.45 37.46 -5.39
CA GLY A 67 -44.77 37.78 -6.77
C GLY A 67 -43.56 37.91 -7.71
N VAL A 68 -42.45 37.28 -7.37
CA VAL A 68 -41.22 37.30 -8.16
C VAL A 68 -41.31 36.30 -9.31
N ASN A 69 -40.89 36.70 -10.49
CA ASN A 69 -40.82 35.80 -11.63
C ASN A 69 -39.60 34.84 -11.46
N GLU A 70 -39.88 33.59 -11.06
CA GLU A 70 -38.85 32.58 -10.79
C GLU A 70 -38.06 32.19 -12.03
N GLU A 71 -38.67 32.18 -13.21
CA GLU A 71 -38.00 31.88 -14.48
C GLU A 71 -36.98 32.97 -14.85
N GLU A 72 -37.29 34.23 -14.60
CA GLU A 72 -36.35 35.33 -14.84
C GLU A 72 -35.25 35.37 -13.77
N LEU A 73 -35.56 35.02 -12.53
CA LEU A 73 -34.60 34.96 -11.45
C LEU A 73 -33.60 33.78 -11.65
N ALA A 74 -34.04 32.69 -12.26
CA ALA A 74 -33.21 31.54 -12.57
C ALA A 74 -32.32 31.76 -13.81
N ASP A 75 -32.65 32.70 -14.67
CA ASP A 75 -31.92 33.00 -15.91
C ASP A 75 -30.85 34.07 -15.65
N PHE A 76 -29.61 33.65 -15.43
CA PHE A 76 -28.47 34.55 -15.23
C PHE A 76 -28.11 35.42 -16.45
N GLY A 77 -28.75 35.22 -17.61
CA GLY A 77 -28.60 36.03 -18.80
C GLY A 77 -29.52 37.28 -18.84
N LYS A 78 -30.43 37.39 -17.86
CA LYS A 78 -31.34 38.54 -17.79
C LYS A 78 -30.90 39.52 -16.71
N ASP A 79 -30.72 40.78 -17.09
CA ASP A 79 -30.32 41.86 -16.19
C ASP A 79 -31.47 42.37 -15.31
N ILE A 80 -32.72 42.06 -15.67
CA ILE A 80 -33.94 42.59 -15.01
C ILE A 80 -34.84 41.41 -14.64
N VAL A 81 -35.30 41.40 -13.39
CA VAL A 81 -36.28 40.45 -12.84
C VAL A 81 -37.55 41.22 -12.50
N HIS A 82 -38.69 40.82 -13.05
CA HIS A 82 -39.96 41.46 -12.81
C HIS A 82 -40.63 40.92 -11.54
N VAL A 83 -41.19 41.85 -10.75
CA VAL A 83 -41.89 41.53 -9.50
C VAL A 83 -43.28 42.14 -9.54
N VAL A 84 -44.29 41.31 -9.28
CA VAL A 84 -45.70 41.76 -9.21
C VAL A 84 -46.03 41.99 -7.73
N GLY A 85 -46.08 43.25 -7.33
CA GLY A 85 -46.40 43.62 -5.95
C GLY A 85 -45.28 44.36 -5.25
N ARG A 86 -45.28 44.35 -3.92
CA ARG A 86 -44.32 45.06 -3.07
C ARG A 86 -43.28 44.09 -2.57
N LEU A 87 -42.03 44.31 -2.95
CA LEU A 87 -40.91 43.54 -2.42
C LEU A 87 -40.55 44.06 -1.00
N THR A 88 -40.50 43.15 -0.04
CA THR A 88 -40.05 43.46 1.31
C THR A 88 -38.86 42.57 1.66
N ASP A 89 -38.03 42.97 2.59
CA ASP A 89 -36.86 42.18 3.01
C ASP A 89 -37.22 40.77 3.51
N ASP A 90 -38.44 40.58 3.99
CA ASP A 90 -38.96 39.28 4.40
C ASP A 90 -39.45 38.41 3.25
N SER A 91 -39.79 39.04 2.09
CA SER A 91 -40.31 38.35 0.91
C SER A 91 -39.23 37.73 0.06
N PHE A 92 -38.02 38.29 0.11
CA PHE A 92 -36.87 37.85 -0.68
C PHE A 92 -35.60 37.96 0.17
N ARG A 93 -34.93 36.85 0.37
CA ARG A 93 -33.69 36.83 1.15
C ARG A 93 -32.67 35.84 0.57
N PRO A 94 -31.40 36.24 0.41
CA PRO A 94 -30.37 35.30 0.03
C PRO A 94 -30.17 34.24 1.12
N LEU A 95 -30.14 32.97 0.72
CA LEU A 95 -29.79 31.86 1.61
C LEU A 95 -28.28 31.82 1.72
N GLN A 96 -27.77 32.27 2.87
CA GLN A 96 -26.33 32.22 3.11
C GLN A 96 -25.88 30.79 3.35
N THR A 97 -24.92 30.35 2.56
CA THR A 97 -24.24 29.08 2.77
C THR A 97 -23.03 29.34 3.68
N ASN A 98 -22.93 28.60 4.76
CA ASN A 98 -21.74 28.67 5.62
C ASN A 98 -20.54 28.18 4.81
N VAL A 99 -19.58 29.05 4.59
CA VAL A 99 -18.29 28.69 3.99
C VAL A 99 -17.51 27.87 5.01
N LEU A 100 -16.90 26.78 4.55
CA LEU A 100 -16.05 25.95 5.40
C LEU A 100 -14.97 26.79 6.09
N SER A 101 -14.80 26.57 7.39
CA SER A 101 -13.77 27.25 8.13
C SER A 101 -12.37 26.74 7.75
N GLY A 102 -11.35 27.60 7.89
CA GLY A 102 -9.96 27.19 7.65
C GLY A 102 -9.51 25.97 8.49
N ASN A 103 -10.20 25.71 9.60
CA ASN A 103 -9.95 24.52 10.44
C ASN A 103 -10.21 23.21 9.69
N CYS A 104 -11.18 23.16 8.77
CA CYS A 104 -11.45 21.95 7.97
C CYS A 104 -10.29 21.65 7.03
N ILE A 105 -9.72 22.68 6.43
CA ILE A 105 -8.55 22.54 5.55
C ILE A 105 -7.35 22.07 6.35
N SER A 106 -7.09 22.69 7.50
CA SER A 106 -5.97 22.31 8.38
C SER A 106 -6.13 20.87 8.90
N TYR A 107 -7.34 20.44 9.20
CA TYR A 107 -7.63 19.07 9.62
C TYR A 107 -7.34 18.06 8.49
N ARG A 108 -7.80 18.35 7.26
CA ARG A 108 -7.49 17.51 6.09
C ARG A 108 -5.98 17.40 5.87
N ASP A 109 -5.25 18.51 5.93
CA ASP A 109 -3.80 18.54 5.72
C ASP A 109 -3.06 17.78 6.83
N ALA A 110 -3.55 17.83 8.05
CA ALA A 110 -3.04 17.02 9.16
C ALA A 110 -3.25 15.52 8.89
N ARG A 111 -4.42 15.11 8.39
CA ARG A 111 -4.68 13.71 8.02
C ARG A 111 -3.82 13.23 6.85
N VAL A 112 -3.57 14.08 5.86
CA VAL A 112 -2.64 13.76 4.76
C VAL A 112 -1.22 13.58 5.29
N SER A 113 -0.79 14.41 6.24
CA SER A 113 0.52 14.28 6.88
C SER A 113 0.62 13.00 7.70
N GLU A 114 -0.42 12.67 8.46
CA GLU A 114 -0.52 11.41 9.20
C GLU A 114 -0.44 10.19 8.27
N LEU A 115 -1.16 10.20 7.13
CA LEU A 115 -1.10 9.14 6.13
C LEU A 115 0.31 8.95 5.59
N LYS A 116 1.03 10.04 5.31
CA LYS A 116 2.43 10.00 4.87
C LYS A 116 3.34 9.40 5.95
N GLU A 117 3.11 9.71 7.22
CA GLU A 117 3.88 9.15 8.33
C GLU A 117 3.61 7.66 8.52
N ILE A 118 2.35 7.24 8.50
CA ILE A 118 1.95 5.82 8.59
C ILE A 118 2.53 5.03 7.40
N SER A 119 2.49 5.61 6.21
CA SER A 119 3.04 4.97 5.01
C SER A 119 4.56 4.85 5.03
N GLY A 120 5.26 5.58 5.91
CA GLY A 120 6.72 5.65 5.89
C GLY A 120 7.30 6.29 4.61
N ASN A 121 6.43 6.73 3.71
CA ASN A 121 6.82 7.33 2.44
C ASN A 121 6.97 8.84 2.61
N ARG A 122 8.08 9.25 3.22
CA ARG A 122 8.41 10.65 3.47
C ARG A 122 8.98 11.30 2.21
N ASP A 123 8.80 12.60 2.08
CA ASP A 123 9.29 13.40 0.95
C ASP A 123 10.79 13.22 0.69
N VAL A 124 11.57 12.96 1.75
CA VAL A 124 13.01 12.65 1.66
C VAL A 124 13.28 11.33 0.92
N SER A 125 12.40 10.32 1.07
CA SER A 125 12.51 9.04 0.36
C SER A 125 12.23 9.19 -1.14
N GLN A 126 11.48 10.23 -1.53
CA GLN A 126 11.14 10.56 -2.92
C GLN A 126 12.08 11.59 -3.55
N GLY A 127 13.17 11.97 -2.87
CA GLY A 127 14.12 12.97 -3.37
C GLY A 127 13.73 14.41 -3.05
N GLY A 128 12.74 14.63 -2.20
CA GLY A 128 12.40 15.95 -1.67
C GLY A 128 13.52 16.46 -0.78
N THR A 129 14.04 17.65 -1.06
CA THR A 129 15.07 18.29 -0.23
C THR A 129 14.41 19.04 0.92
N THR A 130 14.82 18.70 2.14
CA THR A 130 14.45 19.50 3.31
C THR A 130 15.21 20.81 3.24
N SER A 131 14.49 21.93 3.27
CA SER A 131 15.06 23.29 3.27
C SER A 131 16.17 23.43 4.33
N GLY A 132 17.40 23.73 3.90
CA GLY A 132 18.54 23.97 4.78
C GLY A 132 19.58 22.86 4.89
N LEU A 133 19.36 21.66 4.34
CA LEU A 133 20.35 20.59 4.31
C LEU A 133 21.11 20.58 2.96
N THR A 134 22.36 21.03 2.99
CA THR A 134 23.21 21.08 1.80
C THR A 134 24.30 19.99 1.78
N ALA A 135 24.54 19.32 2.89
CA ALA A 135 25.57 18.28 2.96
C ALA A 135 25.07 16.95 2.39
N ALA A 136 25.72 16.44 1.35
CA ALA A 136 25.38 15.17 0.70
C ALA A 136 25.34 13.98 1.68
N SER A 137 26.21 13.96 2.69
CA SER A 137 26.24 12.94 3.74
C SER A 137 25.00 12.97 4.64
N ALA A 138 24.46 14.15 4.93
CA ALA A 138 23.24 14.27 5.73
C ALA A 138 22.01 13.85 4.94
N ILE A 139 21.95 14.15 3.64
CA ILE A 139 20.87 13.68 2.74
C ILE A 139 20.92 12.16 2.63
N ALA A 140 22.10 11.56 2.46
CA ALA A 140 22.26 10.10 2.41
C ALA A 140 21.82 9.42 3.70
N ALA A 141 22.15 9.99 4.86
CA ALA A 141 21.72 9.46 6.16
C ALA A 141 20.19 9.54 6.35
N LEU A 142 19.54 10.61 5.86
CA LEU A 142 18.08 10.74 5.90
C LEU A 142 17.41 9.76 4.95
N GLN A 143 17.94 9.56 3.74
CA GLN A 143 17.46 8.57 2.79
C GLN A 143 17.61 7.14 3.35
N GLU A 144 18.72 6.86 4.01
CA GLU A 144 18.92 5.58 4.68
C GLU A 144 17.92 5.35 5.81
N ALA A 145 17.66 6.37 6.63
CA ALA A 145 16.65 6.30 7.68
C ALA A 145 15.24 6.08 7.12
N GLY A 146 14.88 6.76 6.03
CA GLY A 146 13.59 6.60 5.35
C GLY A 146 13.39 5.22 4.71
N SER A 147 14.48 4.56 4.29
CA SER A 147 14.41 3.25 3.64
C SER A 147 14.30 2.05 4.61
N LYS A 148 14.36 2.27 5.92
CA LYS A 148 14.35 1.16 6.90
C LYS A 148 13.09 0.29 6.81
N LEU A 149 11.93 0.91 6.66
CA LEU A 149 10.65 0.19 6.55
C LEU A 149 10.60 -0.67 5.28
N SER A 150 10.99 -0.11 4.13
CA SER A 150 11.08 -0.84 2.86
C SER A 150 12.08 -2.00 2.92
N ARG A 151 13.20 -1.83 3.63
CA ARG A 151 14.18 -2.88 3.85
C ARG A 151 13.65 -4.06 4.65
N ASP A 152 12.83 -3.80 5.66
CA ASP A 152 12.24 -4.87 6.46
C ASP A 152 11.22 -5.68 5.66
N MET A 153 10.42 -5.02 4.83
CA MET A 153 9.54 -5.68 3.88
C MET A 153 10.31 -6.58 2.91
N LEU A 154 11.40 -6.06 2.30
CA LEU A 154 12.26 -6.84 1.42
C LEU A 154 12.87 -8.05 2.10
N LYS A 155 13.33 -7.91 3.35
CA LYS A 155 13.86 -9.04 4.13
C LYS A 155 12.79 -10.10 4.39
N SER A 156 11.52 -9.71 4.59
CA SER A 156 10.42 -10.66 4.72
C SER A 156 10.20 -11.42 3.43
N ALA A 157 10.13 -10.72 2.30
CA ALA A 157 9.99 -11.31 0.98
C ALA A 157 11.14 -12.29 0.65
N TYR A 158 12.39 -11.91 0.93
CA TYR A 158 13.54 -12.81 0.73
C TYR A 158 13.47 -14.06 1.60
N ARG A 159 13.03 -13.93 2.86
CA ARG A 159 12.84 -15.12 3.74
C ARG A 159 11.76 -16.05 3.20
N THR A 160 10.71 -15.50 2.66
CA THR A 160 9.62 -16.27 2.05
C THR A 160 10.10 -16.97 0.78
N PHE A 161 10.80 -16.24 -0.08
CA PHE A 161 11.42 -16.80 -1.29
C PHE A 161 12.39 -17.94 -0.98
N ALA A 162 13.22 -17.80 0.06
CA ALA A 162 14.10 -18.89 0.50
C ALA A 162 13.32 -20.14 0.91
N LYS A 163 12.16 -19.99 1.58
CA LYS A 163 11.29 -21.12 1.93
C LYS A 163 10.66 -21.77 0.70
N GLU A 164 10.28 -20.97 -0.30
CA GLU A 164 9.76 -21.47 -1.58
C GLU A 164 10.85 -22.28 -2.31
N CYS A 165 12.06 -21.74 -2.42
CA CYS A 165 13.20 -22.45 -2.99
C CYS A 165 13.46 -23.78 -2.26
N TYR A 166 13.40 -23.79 -0.94
CA TYR A 166 13.53 -25.02 -0.17
C TYR A 166 12.46 -26.05 -0.55
N LEU A 167 11.19 -25.65 -0.63
CA LEU A 167 10.12 -26.57 -1.05
C LEU A 167 10.30 -27.07 -2.47
N VAL A 168 10.78 -26.23 -3.38
CA VAL A 168 11.09 -26.63 -4.76
C VAL A 168 12.20 -27.68 -4.81
N ILE A 169 13.26 -27.47 -4.03
CA ILE A 169 14.38 -28.44 -3.93
C ILE A 169 13.87 -29.78 -3.37
N GLU A 170 13.03 -29.76 -2.32
CA GLU A 170 12.43 -30.98 -1.79
C GLU A 170 11.54 -31.72 -2.79
N LEU A 171 10.77 -30.97 -3.62
CA LEU A 171 9.99 -31.56 -4.69
C LEU A 171 10.88 -32.13 -5.81
N MET A 172 11.97 -31.46 -6.15
CA MET A 172 12.97 -32.00 -7.07
C MET A 172 13.58 -33.29 -6.53
N ARG A 173 13.92 -33.32 -5.24
CA ARG A 173 14.47 -34.49 -4.57
C ARG A 173 13.50 -35.68 -4.63
N GLN A 174 12.20 -35.43 -4.49
CA GLN A 174 11.20 -36.49 -4.43
C GLN A 174 10.76 -36.99 -5.82
N PHE A 175 10.62 -36.08 -6.82
CA PHE A 175 9.93 -36.36 -8.07
C PHE A 175 10.83 -36.38 -9.31
N TYR A 176 12.06 -35.84 -9.24
CA TYR A 176 12.95 -35.89 -10.39
C TYR A 176 13.65 -37.26 -10.48
N ASP A 177 13.47 -37.93 -11.59
CA ASP A 177 14.02 -39.26 -11.88
C ASP A 177 15.01 -39.25 -13.07
N GLU A 178 15.06 -38.15 -13.83
CA GLU A 178 15.90 -38.01 -15.01
C GLU A 178 17.11 -37.09 -14.72
N GLU A 179 18.26 -37.44 -15.33
CA GLU A 179 19.40 -36.53 -15.34
C GLU A 179 19.13 -35.30 -16.21
N ARG A 180 19.46 -34.14 -15.69
CA ARG A 180 19.29 -32.86 -16.38
C ARG A 180 20.59 -32.09 -16.39
N VAL A 181 20.76 -31.20 -17.36
CA VAL A 181 21.90 -30.29 -17.42
C VAL A 181 21.39 -28.88 -17.28
N TYR A 182 21.80 -28.19 -16.21
CA TYR A 182 21.48 -26.81 -15.99
C TYR A 182 22.55 -25.90 -16.57
N ARG A 183 22.11 -24.87 -17.25
CA ARG A 183 22.97 -23.81 -17.73
C ARG A 183 23.02 -22.70 -16.67
N ILE A 184 24.17 -22.51 -16.06
CA ILE A 184 24.41 -21.45 -15.10
C ILE A 184 25.18 -20.32 -15.80
N THR A 185 24.67 -19.10 -15.69
CA THR A 185 25.35 -17.91 -16.20
C THR A 185 25.92 -17.15 -15.01
N GLY A 186 27.24 -17.08 -14.92
CA GLY A 186 27.94 -16.33 -13.87
C GLY A 186 27.82 -14.80 -14.09
N GLU A 187 28.14 -14.03 -13.07
CA GLU A 187 28.11 -12.54 -13.09
C GLU A 187 28.97 -11.94 -14.20
N SER A 188 30.03 -12.62 -14.60
CA SER A 188 30.92 -12.21 -15.70
C SER A 188 30.44 -12.62 -17.09
N GLY A 189 29.22 -13.20 -17.21
CA GLY A 189 28.67 -13.71 -18.48
C GLY A 189 29.24 -15.04 -18.92
N GLY A 190 30.10 -15.68 -18.14
CA GLY A 190 30.55 -17.05 -18.38
C GLY A 190 29.38 -18.03 -18.24
N VAL A 191 29.30 -18.99 -19.15
CA VAL A 191 28.26 -20.04 -19.16
C VAL A 191 28.90 -21.35 -18.73
N GLU A 192 28.36 -21.96 -17.68
CA GLU A 192 28.72 -23.28 -17.21
C GLU A 192 27.54 -24.23 -17.32
N TYR A 193 27.80 -25.47 -17.73
CA TYR A 193 26.80 -26.52 -17.82
C TYR A 193 27.03 -27.53 -16.70
N VAL A 194 26.12 -27.55 -15.72
CA VAL A 194 26.23 -28.43 -14.56
C VAL A 194 25.25 -29.58 -14.71
N PRO A 195 25.74 -30.84 -14.78
CA PRO A 195 24.87 -32.01 -14.76
C PRO A 195 24.25 -32.13 -13.36
N PHE A 196 22.95 -32.36 -13.33
CA PHE A 196 22.19 -32.56 -12.11
C PHE A 196 21.48 -33.90 -12.11
N SER A 197 21.65 -34.67 -11.05
CA SER A 197 20.85 -35.85 -10.79
C SER A 197 20.26 -35.78 -9.38
N ASN A 198 19.11 -36.43 -9.21
CA ASN A 198 18.45 -36.49 -7.90
C ASN A 198 19.33 -37.12 -6.78
N ALA A 199 20.26 -37.98 -7.17
CA ALA A 199 21.23 -38.58 -6.25
C ALA A 199 22.06 -37.52 -5.48
N MET A 200 22.27 -36.33 -6.06
CA MET A 200 22.98 -35.22 -5.41
C MET A 200 22.20 -34.59 -4.26
N LEU A 201 20.87 -34.74 -4.26
CA LEU A 201 19.99 -34.22 -3.20
C LEU A 201 19.58 -35.28 -2.17
N GLN A 202 20.07 -36.51 -2.31
CA GLN A 202 19.78 -37.54 -1.32
C GLN A 202 20.56 -37.29 -0.04
N ALA A 203 19.89 -37.46 1.10
CA ALA A 203 20.57 -37.36 2.38
C ALA A 203 21.71 -38.38 2.48
N VAL A 204 22.89 -37.92 2.84
CA VAL A 204 23.99 -38.82 3.18
C VAL A 204 23.69 -39.44 4.54
N PRO A 205 23.64 -40.78 4.67
CA PRO A 205 23.36 -41.41 5.94
C PRO A 205 24.47 -41.04 6.92
N GLY A 206 24.04 -40.49 8.07
CA GLY A 206 24.83 -40.21 9.27
C GLY A 206 26.34 -39.99 9.08
N GLY A 207 26.73 -38.83 8.58
CA GLY A 207 28.13 -38.48 8.36
C GLY A 207 28.54 -37.28 9.18
N ASN A 208 29.81 -37.27 9.60
CA ASN A 208 30.43 -36.13 10.26
C ASN A 208 31.01 -35.21 9.18
N VAL A 209 30.33 -34.10 8.87
CA VAL A 209 30.83 -33.10 7.89
C VAL A 209 31.33 -31.90 8.67
N GLY A 210 32.64 -31.67 8.61
CA GLY A 210 33.25 -30.49 9.26
C GLY A 210 33.15 -30.46 10.80
N GLY A 211 32.97 -31.62 11.46
CA GLY A 211 32.82 -31.69 12.91
C GLY A 211 31.41 -31.56 13.45
N VAL A 212 30.42 -31.43 12.56
CA VAL A 212 29.00 -31.42 12.90
C VAL A 212 28.40 -32.79 12.55
N GLN A 213 27.76 -33.43 13.51
CA GLN A 213 27.04 -34.69 13.32
C GLN A 213 25.64 -34.32 12.73
N LEU A 214 25.45 -34.60 11.45
CA LEU A 214 24.16 -34.40 10.77
C LEU A 214 23.27 -35.62 11.00
N GLY A 215 22.03 -35.38 11.38
CA GLY A 215 21.02 -36.44 11.50
C GLY A 215 20.64 -37.05 10.14
N ASP A 216 20.09 -38.25 10.14
CA ASP A 216 19.77 -39.07 8.95
C ASP A 216 18.82 -38.43 7.93
N HIS A 217 18.34 -37.20 8.15
CA HIS A 217 17.28 -36.54 7.35
C HIS A 217 17.60 -35.11 6.91
N GLU A 218 18.76 -34.57 7.19
CA GLU A 218 19.11 -33.23 6.74
C GLU A 218 19.96 -33.29 5.46
N PRO A 219 19.45 -32.77 4.31
CA PRO A 219 20.27 -32.61 3.13
C PRO A 219 21.36 -31.56 3.41
N VAL A 220 22.60 -31.91 3.09
CA VAL A 220 23.72 -30.95 3.13
C VAL A 220 23.65 -30.15 1.84
N PHE A 221 23.25 -28.90 1.93
CA PHE A 221 23.40 -27.93 0.86
C PHE A 221 24.64 -27.06 1.16
N ASP A 222 25.61 -27.09 0.26
CA ASP A 222 26.67 -26.09 0.20
C ASP A 222 26.21 -24.86 -0.59
#